data_62a16109215adb9c2935221c2585dbe4
#
_entry.id   62a16109215adb9c2935221c2585dbe4
#
_cell.length_a   1.000
_cell.length_b   1.000
_cell.length_c   1.000
_cell.angle_alpha   90.00
_cell.angle_beta   90.00
_cell.angle_gamma   90.00
#
_symmetry.space_group_name_H-M   'P 1'
#
loop_
_entity.id
_entity.type
_entity.pdbx_description
1 polymer ?
#
loop_
_entity_poly.entity_id
_entity_poly.type
_entity_poly.pdbx_seq_one_letter_code
_entity_poly.pdbx_strand_id
1 'polypeptide(L)'
;MLLKKKHKKPITQVNRDKSPPSVWGDILYLISKLLMVGFVLAILYFFVFGLLRYNDDGMKPALKDGDLVVYYRLDKRYSIGDLLVYSYKGKERVARVIATEGSTIDINENGLIINGSPQQEQDIYKETLLYKEGATFPMKVPAGQLFVLGDNRTTAVDSRAFGTIPIQDTHGKVVTVLRRRGF
;
A
#
# COMPACT_ATOMS: atom_id res chain seq x y z
N MET A 1 -33.68 -86.78 28.94
CA MET A 1 -33.88 -85.51 29.63
C MET A 1 -32.64 -84.65 29.35
N LEU A 2 -32.65 -83.77 28.35
CA LEU A 2 -31.50 -83.04 27.87
C LEU A 2 -31.49 -81.60 28.43
N LEU A 3 -30.54 -81.34 29.30
CA LEU A 3 -30.33 -80.04 29.93
C LEU A 3 -29.71 -79.03 28.88
N LYS A 4 -30.49 -78.02 28.54
CA LYS A 4 -30.12 -76.90 27.61
C LYS A 4 -29.11 -75.97 28.31
N LYS A 5 -27.87 -76.00 27.91
CA LYS A 5 -26.81 -75.11 28.38
C LYS A 5 -27.05 -73.65 27.83
N LYS A 6 -27.37 -72.69 28.74
CA LYS A 6 -27.52 -71.28 28.42
C LYS A 6 -26.11 -70.67 28.12
N HIS A 7 -25.93 -70.27 26.89
CA HIS A 7 -24.76 -69.43 26.49
C HIS A 7 -24.92 -68.03 27.11
N LYS A 8 -24.03 -67.67 28.03
CA LYS A 8 -23.85 -66.31 28.49
C LYS A 8 -23.12 -65.50 27.39
N LYS A 9 -23.78 -64.44 26.87
CA LYS A 9 -23.13 -63.48 25.97
C LYS A 9 -21.96 -62.78 26.73
N PRO A 10 -20.79 -62.54 26.08
CA PRO A 10 -19.72 -61.80 26.68
C PRO A 10 -20.14 -60.35 26.94
N ILE A 11 -19.90 -59.88 28.13
CA ILE A 11 -20.11 -58.46 28.51
C ILE A 11 -19.09 -57.65 27.73
N THR A 12 -19.57 -56.81 26.83
CA THR A 12 -18.74 -55.84 26.08
C THR A 12 -18.02 -54.97 27.09
N GLN A 13 -16.72 -55.06 27.15
CA GLN A 13 -15.84 -54.18 27.91
C GLN A 13 -16.04 -52.75 27.41
N VAL A 14 -16.72 -51.94 28.21
CA VAL A 14 -16.81 -50.50 27.98
C VAL A 14 -15.41 -49.94 28.27
N ASN A 15 -14.76 -49.53 27.22
CA ASN A 15 -13.45 -48.88 27.26
C ASN A 15 -13.58 -47.58 28.08
N ARG A 16 -13.17 -47.61 29.37
CA ARG A 16 -13.24 -46.47 30.30
C ARG A 16 -11.96 -45.64 30.37
N ASP A 17 -11.13 -45.70 29.35
CA ASP A 17 -9.91 -44.89 29.30
C ASP A 17 -10.10 -43.59 28.47
N LYS A 18 -11.10 -42.81 28.84
CA LYS A 18 -11.09 -41.38 28.52
C LYS A 18 -10.81 -40.66 29.84
N SER A 19 -9.55 -40.31 30.05
CA SER A 19 -9.18 -39.32 31.05
C SER A 19 -10.08 -38.09 30.88
N PRO A 20 -10.54 -37.45 31.97
CA PRO A 20 -11.38 -36.25 31.84
C PRO A 20 -10.69 -35.23 30.99
N PRO A 21 -11.41 -34.53 30.09
CA PRO A 21 -10.80 -33.53 29.22
C PRO A 21 -10.06 -32.51 30.08
N SER A 22 -8.76 -32.37 29.81
CA SER A 22 -7.93 -31.39 30.51
C SER A 22 -8.33 -30.01 30.06
N VAL A 23 -9.02 -29.25 30.88
CA VAL A 23 -9.42 -27.86 30.63
C VAL A 23 -8.21 -27.01 30.12
N TRP A 24 -7.04 -27.28 30.68
CA TRP A 24 -5.79 -26.64 30.22
C TRP A 24 -5.40 -27.03 28.81
N GLY A 25 -5.61 -28.28 28.40
CA GLY A 25 -5.36 -28.73 27.02
C GLY A 25 -6.29 -28.04 26.04
N ASP A 26 -7.57 -27.91 26.39
CA ASP A 26 -8.56 -27.23 25.54
C ASP A 26 -8.26 -25.72 25.40
N ILE A 27 -7.84 -25.07 26.50
CA ILE A 27 -7.43 -23.67 26.50
C ILE A 27 -6.19 -23.47 25.62
N LEU A 28 -5.16 -24.30 25.79
CA LEU A 28 -3.94 -24.20 24.95
C LEU A 28 -4.25 -24.43 23.46
N TYR A 29 -5.13 -25.37 23.15
CA TYR A 29 -5.59 -25.62 21.79
C TYR A 29 -6.35 -24.42 21.20
N LEU A 30 -7.22 -23.79 21.98
CA LEU A 30 -7.93 -22.58 21.56
C LEU A 30 -6.95 -21.43 21.31
N ILE A 31 -6.00 -21.20 22.21
CA ILE A 31 -4.96 -20.18 22.08
C ILE A 31 -4.13 -20.44 20.82
N SER A 32 -3.70 -21.68 20.58
CA SER A 32 -2.90 -22.02 19.40
C SER A 32 -3.64 -21.75 18.09
N LYS A 33 -4.94 -22.04 18.03
CA LYS A 33 -5.79 -21.70 16.87
C LYS A 33 -5.90 -20.19 16.68
N LEU A 34 -6.11 -19.45 17.76
CA LEU A 34 -6.22 -17.99 17.70
C LEU A 34 -4.92 -17.37 17.21
N LEU A 35 -3.78 -17.83 17.71
CA LEU A 35 -2.45 -17.40 17.25
C LEU A 35 -2.22 -17.75 15.78
N MET A 36 -2.62 -18.95 15.34
CA MET A 36 -2.50 -19.35 13.93
C MET A 36 -3.34 -18.44 13.02
N VAL A 37 -4.59 -18.19 13.39
CA VAL A 37 -5.46 -17.27 12.62
C VAL A 37 -4.87 -15.87 12.59
N GLY A 38 -4.43 -15.34 13.75
CA GLY A 38 -3.77 -14.03 13.83
C GLY A 38 -2.52 -13.95 12.96
N PHE A 39 -1.71 -15.00 12.93
CA PHE A 39 -0.52 -15.08 12.08
C PHE A 39 -0.85 -15.06 10.59
N VAL A 40 -1.86 -15.83 10.17
CA VAL A 40 -2.33 -15.83 8.77
C VAL A 40 -2.88 -14.45 8.37
N LEU A 41 -3.67 -13.82 9.23
CA LEU A 41 -4.19 -12.47 8.99
C LEU A 41 -3.05 -11.43 8.90
N ALA A 42 -2.03 -11.54 9.74
CA ALA A 42 -0.86 -10.67 9.68
C ALA A 42 -0.10 -10.82 8.36
N ILE A 43 0.13 -12.05 7.89
CA ILE A 43 0.76 -12.31 6.59
C ILE A 43 -0.07 -11.69 5.46
N LEU A 44 -1.38 -11.90 5.44
CA LEU A 44 -2.28 -11.32 4.45
C LEU A 44 -2.22 -9.79 4.49
N TYR A 45 -2.21 -9.20 5.68
CA TYR A 45 -2.10 -7.76 5.85
C TYR A 45 -0.80 -7.21 5.25
N PHE A 46 0.36 -7.83 5.53
CA PHE A 46 1.66 -7.42 4.97
C PHE A 46 1.76 -7.64 3.46
N PHE A 47 1.03 -8.62 2.92
CA PHE A 47 0.96 -8.84 1.48
C PHE A 47 0.12 -7.76 0.78
N VAL A 48 -1.00 -7.37 1.38
CA VAL A 48 -1.96 -6.40 0.84
C VAL A 48 -1.48 -4.96 1.01
N PHE A 49 -0.90 -4.64 2.16
CA PHE A 49 -0.44 -3.29 2.47
C PHE A 49 1.08 -3.22 2.52
N GLY A 50 1.61 -2.10 2.08
CA GLY A 50 3.00 -1.73 2.27
C GLY A 50 3.15 -0.63 3.29
N LEU A 51 4.33 -0.55 3.88
CA LEU A 51 4.70 0.44 4.86
C LEU A 51 6.01 1.08 4.44
N LEU A 52 6.02 2.40 4.32
CA LEU A 52 7.20 3.19 3.97
C LEU A 52 7.44 4.26 5.02
N ARG A 53 8.65 4.32 5.56
CA ARG A 53 9.08 5.49 6.33
C ARG A 53 9.55 6.56 5.36
N TYR A 54 8.83 7.66 5.32
CA TYR A 54 9.13 8.77 4.43
C TYR A 54 10.32 9.58 4.99
N ASN A 55 11.38 9.69 4.20
CA ASN A 55 12.62 10.41 4.59
C ASN A 55 13.03 11.36 3.47
N ASP A 56 12.12 12.27 3.08
CA ASP A 56 12.33 13.22 1.99
C ASP A 56 11.52 14.50 2.30
N ASP A 57 11.86 15.59 1.64
CA ASP A 57 11.16 16.87 1.75
C ASP A 57 10.27 17.17 0.53
N GLY A 58 10.29 16.33 -0.48
CA GLY A 58 9.61 16.54 -1.75
C GLY A 58 8.08 16.58 -1.70
N MET A 59 7.47 16.11 -0.62
CA MET A 59 6.01 16.11 -0.44
C MET A 59 5.52 17.06 0.66
N LYS A 60 6.37 17.98 1.16
CA LYS A 60 5.92 19.01 2.10
C LYS A 60 4.89 19.95 1.44
N PRO A 61 3.82 20.34 2.12
CA PRO A 61 3.47 20.05 3.51
C PRO A 61 2.69 18.75 3.73
N ALA A 62 2.26 18.05 2.67
CA ALA A 62 1.43 16.85 2.78
C ALA A 62 2.11 15.73 3.57
N LEU A 63 3.39 15.50 3.33
CA LEU A 63 4.23 14.56 4.10
C LEU A 63 5.43 15.30 4.68
N LYS A 64 5.85 14.85 5.86
CA LYS A 64 7.05 15.35 6.55
C LYS A 64 8.05 14.22 6.75
N ASP A 65 9.31 14.59 6.87
CA ASP A 65 10.36 13.64 7.23
C ASP A 65 10.01 12.88 8.52
N GLY A 66 10.14 11.54 8.47
CA GLY A 66 9.79 10.64 9.57
C GLY A 66 8.34 10.15 9.58
N ASP A 67 7.46 10.66 8.72
CA ASP A 67 6.08 10.15 8.58
C ASP A 67 6.09 8.69 8.10
N LEU A 68 5.13 7.91 8.60
CA LEU A 68 4.93 6.52 8.19
C LEU A 68 3.77 6.45 7.20
N VAL A 69 4.07 6.06 5.97
CA VAL A 69 3.11 5.98 4.86
C VAL A 69 2.65 4.56 4.69
N VAL A 70 1.34 4.33 4.79
CA VAL A 70 0.69 3.04 4.50
C VAL A 70 0.11 3.11 3.10
N TYR A 71 0.45 2.16 2.25
CA TYR A 71 -0.04 2.11 0.88
C TYR A 71 -0.63 0.74 0.54
N TYR A 72 -1.62 0.74 -0.36
CA TYR A 72 -2.32 -0.44 -0.82
C TYR A 72 -1.72 -0.95 -2.11
N ARG A 73 -1.27 -2.22 -2.14
CA ARG A 73 -0.48 -2.80 -3.23
C ARG A 73 -1.31 -3.36 -4.37
N LEU A 74 -2.53 -3.81 -4.09
CA LEU A 74 -3.31 -4.62 -5.03
C LEU A 74 -4.11 -3.79 -6.04
N ASP A 75 -4.38 -2.52 -5.75
CA ASP A 75 -5.07 -1.62 -6.68
C ASP A 75 -4.10 -0.56 -7.21
N LYS A 76 -3.83 -0.62 -8.50
CA LYS A 76 -2.99 0.33 -9.23
C LYS A 76 -3.81 1.25 -10.14
N ARG A 77 -5.10 1.42 -9.86
CA ARG A 77 -5.95 2.40 -10.53
C ARG A 77 -5.80 3.74 -9.83
N TYR A 78 -5.16 4.66 -10.49
CA TYR A 78 -4.87 5.98 -9.95
C TYR A 78 -5.79 7.03 -10.55
N SER A 79 -6.27 7.94 -9.70
CA SER A 79 -6.97 9.15 -10.06
C SER A 79 -6.06 10.36 -9.85
N ILE A 80 -6.36 11.45 -10.56
CA ILE A 80 -5.69 12.74 -10.34
C ILE A 80 -5.86 13.15 -8.86
N GLY A 81 -4.77 13.57 -8.23
CA GLY A 81 -4.72 13.93 -6.82
C GLY A 81 -4.29 12.81 -5.88
N ASP A 82 -4.34 11.54 -6.31
CA ASP A 82 -3.87 10.41 -5.49
C ASP A 82 -2.38 10.51 -5.18
N LEU A 83 -2.02 10.13 -3.95
CA LEU A 83 -0.63 9.88 -3.59
C LEU A 83 -0.26 8.44 -3.88
N LEU A 84 0.90 8.22 -4.46
CA LEU A 84 1.42 6.89 -4.74
C LEU A 84 2.87 6.73 -4.29
N VAL A 85 3.25 5.48 -4.04
CA VAL A 85 4.64 5.08 -3.80
C VAL A 85 5.19 4.45 -5.06
N TYR A 86 6.38 4.87 -5.48
CA TYR A 86 7.08 4.36 -6.66
C TYR A 86 8.58 4.26 -6.42
N SER A 87 9.27 3.48 -7.25
CA SER A 87 10.73 3.40 -7.22
C SER A 87 11.36 4.26 -8.31
N TYR A 88 12.35 5.06 -7.93
CA TYR A 88 13.19 5.79 -8.87
C TYR A 88 14.66 5.72 -8.44
N LYS A 89 15.53 5.23 -9.34
CA LYS A 89 16.97 5.03 -9.09
C LYS A 89 17.26 4.27 -7.79
N GLY A 90 16.47 3.21 -7.54
CA GLY A 90 16.63 2.34 -6.35
C GLY A 90 16.15 2.93 -5.03
N LYS A 91 15.48 4.10 -5.06
CA LYS A 91 14.87 4.72 -3.88
C LYS A 91 13.36 4.72 -4.00
N GLU A 92 12.67 4.35 -2.93
CA GLU A 92 11.22 4.53 -2.81
C GLU A 92 10.89 6.00 -2.58
N ARG A 93 9.94 6.51 -3.35
CA ARG A 93 9.48 7.90 -3.32
C ARG A 93 7.97 7.95 -3.24
N VAL A 94 7.46 9.06 -2.74
CA VAL A 94 6.04 9.39 -2.79
C VAL A 94 5.85 10.60 -3.68
N ALA A 95 4.81 10.56 -4.52
CA ALA A 95 4.42 11.70 -5.33
C ALA A 95 2.91 11.74 -5.52
N ARG A 96 2.41 12.86 -6.01
CA ARG A 96 1.00 13.06 -6.36
C ARG A 96 0.78 12.84 -7.84
N VAL A 97 -0.27 12.10 -8.18
CA VAL A 97 -0.71 11.93 -9.57
C VAL A 97 -1.31 13.25 -10.06
N ILE A 98 -0.72 13.77 -11.10
CA ILE A 98 -1.14 15.03 -11.73
C ILE A 98 -1.91 14.76 -13.02
N ALA A 99 -1.47 13.75 -13.76
CA ALA A 99 -2.17 13.35 -14.97
C ALA A 99 -2.01 11.86 -15.25
N THR A 100 -3.00 11.31 -15.93
CA THR A 100 -3.07 9.93 -16.37
C THR A 100 -2.94 9.83 -17.88
N GLU A 101 -2.92 8.62 -18.40
CA GLU A 101 -2.79 8.35 -19.85
C GLU A 101 -3.69 9.23 -20.72
N GLY A 102 -3.17 9.63 -21.87
CA GLY A 102 -3.87 10.45 -22.85
C GLY A 102 -3.80 11.95 -22.60
N SER A 103 -3.49 12.40 -21.37
CA SER A 103 -3.35 13.81 -21.03
C SER A 103 -2.10 14.42 -21.68
N THR A 104 -2.21 15.68 -22.09
CA THR A 104 -1.07 16.48 -22.53
C THR A 104 -0.65 17.43 -21.42
N ILE A 105 0.61 17.42 -21.05
CA ILE A 105 1.20 18.23 -19.99
C ILE A 105 2.11 19.28 -20.64
N ASP A 106 1.96 20.51 -20.24
CA ASP A 106 2.90 21.57 -20.54
C ASP A 106 3.28 22.31 -19.25
N ILE A 107 4.50 22.77 -19.18
CA ILE A 107 5.01 23.58 -18.08
C ILE A 107 5.77 24.74 -18.70
N ASN A 108 5.29 25.94 -18.46
CA ASN A 108 5.88 27.16 -19.00
C ASN A 108 5.80 28.30 -17.96
N GLU A 109 5.99 29.53 -18.39
CA GLU A 109 5.95 30.72 -17.54
C GLU A 109 4.58 30.92 -16.83
N ASN A 110 3.51 30.35 -17.37
CA ASN A 110 2.19 30.36 -16.76
C ASN A 110 1.95 29.19 -15.80
N GLY A 111 2.98 28.38 -15.50
CA GLY A 111 2.93 27.24 -14.61
C GLY A 111 2.52 25.94 -15.29
N LEU A 112 1.80 25.09 -14.57
CA LEU A 112 1.34 23.79 -15.05
C LEU A 112 0.07 23.92 -15.89
N ILE A 113 0.11 23.36 -17.09
CA ILE A 113 -1.00 23.31 -18.04
C ILE A 113 -1.32 21.85 -18.35
N ILE A 114 -2.58 21.46 -18.23
CA ILE A 114 -3.05 20.12 -18.57
C ILE A 114 -4.15 20.24 -19.63
N ASN A 115 -3.95 19.57 -20.77
CA ASN A 115 -4.88 19.59 -21.91
C ASN A 115 -5.23 21.04 -22.35
N GLY A 116 -4.23 21.92 -22.33
CA GLY A 116 -4.38 23.33 -22.71
C GLY A 116 -4.99 24.24 -21.63
N SER A 117 -5.36 23.70 -20.46
CA SER A 117 -5.96 24.48 -19.36
C SER A 117 -4.97 24.69 -18.24
N PRO A 118 -4.68 25.95 -17.83
CA PRO A 118 -3.86 26.22 -16.64
C PRO A 118 -4.47 25.60 -15.39
N GLN A 119 -3.62 24.99 -14.56
CA GLN A 119 -4.04 24.35 -13.32
C GLN A 119 -3.84 25.28 -12.12
N GLN A 120 -4.92 25.54 -11.39
CA GLN A 120 -4.84 26.20 -10.08
C GLN A 120 -4.74 25.12 -9.00
N GLU A 121 -3.57 24.98 -8.42
CA GLU A 121 -3.29 23.98 -7.40
C GLU A 121 -3.43 24.61 -6.01
N GLN A 122 -4.61 24.44 -5.39
CA GLN A 122 -4.98 25.10 -4.12
C GLN A 122 -4.03 24.83 -2.94
N ASP A 123 -3.39 23.66 -2.91
CA ASP A 123 -2.50 23.26 -1.82
C ASP A 123 -1.00 23.39 -2.16
N ILE A 124 -0.69 23.95 -3.33
CA ILE A 124 0.69 24.10 -3.79
C ILE A 124 1.08 25.58 -3.73
N TYR A 125 1.93 25.89 -2.77
CA TYR A 125 2.35 27.26 -2.48
C TYR A 125 3.54 27.76 -3.31
N LYS A 126 4.05 26.92 -4.21
CA LYS A 126 5.22 27.23 -5.04
C LYS A 126 4.91 26.99 -6.50
N GLU A 127 5.39 27.87 -7.34
CA GLU A 127 5.27 27.75 -8.80
C GLU A 127 5.89 26.45 -9.31
N THR A 128 5.22 25.83 -10.30
CA THR A 128 5.73 24.66 -10.98
C THR A 128 6.65 25.09 -12.11
N LEU A 129 7.95 25.11 -11.82
CA LEU A 129 8.98 25.48 -12.79
C LEU A 129 9.63 24.25 -13.42
N LEU A 130 10.15 24.41 -14.63
CA LEU A 130 10.97 23.42 -15.31
C LEU A 130 12.31 23.20 -14.61
N TYR A 131 12.83 21.98 -14.71
CA TYR A 131 14.23 21.73 -14.39
C TYR A 131 15.12 22.11 -15.58
N LYS A 132 16.33 22.59 -15.29
CA LYS A 132 17.33 22.95 -16.33
C LYS A 132 17.73 21.75 -17.19
N GLU A 133 17.81 20.57 -16.56
CA GLU A 133 18.07 19.28 -17.19
C GLU A 133 16.94 18.35 -16.81
N GLY A 134 15.90 18.23 -17.62
CA GLY A 134 14.70 17.49 -17.29
C GLY A 134 13.96 16.99 -18.52
N ALA A 135 12.72 16.59 -18.29
CA ALA A 135 11.83 16.16 -19.36
C ALA A 135 11.47 17.34 -20.30
N THR A 136 11.24 17.02 -21.55
CA THR A 136 10.85 18.00 -22.57
C THR A 136 9.33 18.18 -22.58
N PHE A 137 8.87 19.42 -22.64
CA PHE A 137 7.46 19.79 -22.71
C PHE A 137 7.14 20.54 -23.99
N PRO A 138 5.90 20.50 -24.50
CA PRO A 138 4.79 19.70 -24.01
C PRO A 138 5.01 18.20 -24.21
N MET A 139 4.47 17.37 -23.31
CA MET A 139 4.49 15.91 -23.41
C MET A 139 3.10 15.32 -23.27
N LYS A 140 2.85 14.22 -23.99
CA LYS A 140 1.65 13.42 -23.83
C LYS A 140 1.95 12.22 -22.93
N VAL A 141 1.09 11.96 -21.94
CA VAL A 141 1.20 10.79 -21.05
C VAL A 141 0.83 9.53 -21.84
N PRO A 142 1.76 8.58 -22.04
CA PRO A 142 1.50 7.35 -22.77
C PRO A 142 0.49 6.44 -22.03
N ALA A 143 -0.09 5.47 -22.75
CA ALA A 143 -0.94 4.45 -22.16
C ALA A 143 -0.20 3.67 -21.05
N GLY A 144 -0.88 3.42 -19.94
CA GLY A 144 -0.31 2.71 -18.79
C GLY A 144 0.76 3.49 -18.02
N GLN A 145 0.87 4.80 -18.23
CA GLN A 145 1.82 5.68 -17.51
C GLN A 145 1.11 6.81 -16.76
N LEU A 146 1.82 7.40 -15.83
CA LEU A 146 1.37 8.50 -14.99
C LEU A 146 2.39 9.65 -15.05
N PHE A 147 1.89 10.87 -14.94
CA PHE A 147 2.70 12.04 -14.67
C PHE A 147 2.49 12.44 -13.20
N VAL A 148 3.58 12.50 -12.44
CA VAL A 148 3.53 12.70 -10.99
C VAL A 148 4.40 13.87 -10.58
N LEU A 149 3.95 14.66 -9.62
CA LEU A 149 4.73 15.77 -9.03
C LEU A 149 4.80 15.63 -7.52
N GLY A 150 5.88 16.13 -6.96
CA GLY A 150 5.95 16.36 -5.52
C GLY A 150 5.23 17.65 -5.13
N ASP A 151 4.60 17.67 -3.97
CA ASP A 151 3.90 18.86 -3.46
C ASP A 151 4.89 20.00 -3.15
N ASN A 152 6.11 19.68 -2.75
CA ASN A 152 7.18 20.67 -2.66
C ASN A 152 7.90 20.82 -4.02
N ARG A 153 7.37 21.67 -4.86
CA ARG A 153 7.84 21.91 -6.23
C ARG A 153 9.31 22.30 -6.34
N THR A 154 9.91 22.83 -5.28
CA THR A 154 11.31 23.32 -5.30
C THR A 154 12.33 22.22 -5.02
N THR A 155 11.97 21.17 -4.28
CA THR A 155 12.93 20.14 -3.84
C THR A 155 12.62 18.75 -4.36
N ALA A 156 11.39 18.52 -4.84
CA ALA A 156 10.95 17.21 -5.31
C ALA A 156 11.72 16.75 -6.54
N VAL A 157 12.16 15.51 -6.57
CA VAL A 157 12.63 14.84 -7.79
C VAL A 157 11.46 14.04 -8.35
N ASP A 158 10.81 14.56 -9.39
CA ASP A 158 9.54 14.08 -9.93
C ASP A 158 9.54 14.05 -11.47
N SER A 159 8.37 13.89 -12.08
CA SER A 159 8.24 13.76 -13.54
C SER A 159 8.81 14.93 -14.35
N ARG A 160 9.05 16.08 -13.74
CA ARG A 160 9.78 17.17 -14.43
C ARG A 160 11.23 16.79 -14.73
N ALA A 161 11.81 15.91 -13.90
CA ALA A 161 13.19 15.47 -14.07
C ALA A 161 13.32 14.25 -15.00
N PHE A 162 12.37 13.30 -14.93
CA PHE A 162 12.53 12.01 -15.58
C PHE A 162 11.37 11.62 -16.53
N GLY A 163 10.35 12.46 -16.66
CA GLY A 163 9.19 12.18 -17.49
C GLY A 163 8.13 11.34 -16.78
N THR A 164 7.32 10.62 -17.54
CA THR A 164 6.25 9.77 -17.01
C THR A 164 6.78 8.50 -16.38
N ILE A 165 6.01 7.92 -15.46
CA ILE A 165 6.33 6.64 -14.82
C ILE A 165 5.33 5.56 -15.24
N PRO A 166 5.78 4.34 -15.56
CA PRO A 166 4.88 3.21 -15.79
C PRO A 166 4.11 2.85 -14.53
N ILE A 167 2.82 2.56 -14.65
CA ILE A 167 1.98 2.11 -13.52
C ILE A 167 2.55 0.83 -12.88
N GLN A 168 3.17 -0.04 -13.67
CA GLN A 168 3.80 -1.26 -13.16
C GLN A 168 4.95 -1.00 -12.16
N ASP A 169 5.65 0.13 -12.31
CA ASP A 169 6.78 0.52 -11.44
C ASP A 169 6.32 1.20 -10.14
N THR A 170 5.02 1.36 -9.96
CA THR A 170 4.45 1.84 -8.71
C THR A 170 4.28 0.70 -7.71
N HIS A 171 4.45 0.98 -6.43
CA HIS A 171 4.23 0.03 -5.35
C HIS A 171 2.77 -0.01 -4.88
N GLY A 172 2.05 1.10 -4.99
CA GLY A 172 0.65 1.19 -4.63
C GLY A 172 0.22 2.61 -4.26
N LYS A 173 -1.09 2.74 -4.03
CA LYS A 173 -1.75 3.99 -3.64
C LYS A 173 -1.64 4.20 -2.13
N VAL A 174 -1.29 5.41 -1.72
CA VAL A 174 -1.26 5.79 -0.30
C VAL A 174 -2.68 5.83 0.25
N VAL A 175 -2.90 5.10 1.35
CA VAL A 175 -4.20 5.01 2.03
C VAL A 175 -4.23 5.91 3.25
N THR A 176 -3.15 5.95 4.01
CA THR A 176 -3.06 6.76 5.21
C THR A 176 -1.62 7.12 5.56
N VAL A 177 -1.48 8.19 6.30
CA VAL A 177 -0.20 8.69 6.80
C VAL A 177 -0.26 8.76 8.32
N LEU A 178 0.61 8.02 8.97
CA LEU A 178 0.76 8.07 10.42
C LEU A 178 1.84 9.09 10.74
N ARG A 179 1.41 10.25 11.22
CA ARG A 179 2.29 11.36 11.51
C ARG A 179 2.91 11.20 12.90
N ARG A 180 4.24 11.28 12.95
CA ARG A 180 4.93 11.37 14.23
C ARG A 180 4.62 12.71 14.87
N ARG A 181 3.89 12.71 16.00
CA ARG A 181 3.81 13.89 16.85
C ARG A 181 5.20 14.08 17.47
N GLY A 182 5.90 15.14 17.05
CA GLY A 182 7.09 15.61 17.80
C GLY A 182 6.62 16.14 19.14
N PHE A 183 7.22 15.64 20.21
CA PHE A 183 7.22 16.30 21.51
C PHE A 183 8.25 17.40 21.47
#